data_7948021a48458207a0f02a93c5e6fa45
#
_entry.id   7948021a48458207a0f02a93c5e6fa45
#
_cell.length_a   1.000
_cell.length_b   1.000
_cell.length_c   1.000
_cell.angle_alpha   90.00
_cell.angle_beta   90.00
_cell.angle_gamma   90.00
#
_symmetry.space_group_name_H-M   'P 1'
#
loop_
_entity.id
_entity.type
_entity.pdbx_description
1 polymer ?
#
loop_
_entity_poly.entity_id
_entity_poly.type
_entity_poly.pdbx_seq_one_letter_code
_entity_poly.pdbx_strand_id
1 'polypeptide(L)'
;MKLPRFSHLVAGAFATALFASSFAGAQLSVEKVTATNKILQQMKATINKLPASHRQMLDGYANINHMADVWQTYGMRLTDPTFSARAKITRSASAFSPATGVVAVSNPSTDVAYSSFGGFTQSETSTARCGNSVVVGYNDSGSVFETPYFYSGSGGQSFSGASYSTNGGASFTDIGPINPGPNTFNFLGGDPGLNCADANTFYFSQIFDYDDASLNPWAAISINTSTDGGKTWGDPVAAVSKSGLTHLLDKPWSTIDPSNHKRIFVSYTDFDSSGTLCGVDSFGFAIPRTAIEFVVSHDGGVTWSATPKVAIQVCGNAGVQGSQLAVSSTGTLYISWVNLGSNFPLGPRSIQISSYANSKLSAPVTVESSIQPGGDSYYLQGEFRDFLDMSMAIDHSGTATDGALYFTWADGRDKTVPDPLAIQGFYAYDDVLLRASYDGGKTWGFATKVNSDIQSRLGSGHDHYQSGIAVDKRGYVAVCWYDRRADSENFAIRRHCGESSNAAATFSESDIGMAPFAPTHGNDTFINPIYMGDYDQLSSDFMNSAAGFIGAFENQTSRGNPDVDAHPMN
;
A
#
# COMPACT_ATOMS: atom_id res chain seq x y z
N MET A 1 -82.72 0.75 17.26
CA MET A 1 -82.80 1.75 16.24
C MET A 1 -81.41 2.14 15.76
N LYS A 2 -81.23 2.09 14.46
CA LYS A 2 -79.98 1.89 13.79
C LYS A 2 -79.04 3.10 13.79
N LEU A 3 -77.79 2.90 14.07
CA LEU A 3 -76.63 3.77 13.77
C LEU A 3 -76.31 3.83 12.28
N PRO A 4 -75.70 4.87 11.76
CA PRO A 4 -74.83 4.78 10.62
C PRO A 4 -73.33 4.97 11.02
N ARG A 5 -72.53 4.13 10.44
CA ARG A 5 -71.07 4.20 10.47
C ARG A 5 -70.57 5.32 9.57
N PHE A 6 -69.64 6.15 10.06
CA PHE A 6 -68.77 6.97 9.22
C PHE A 6 -67.37 6.39 9.24
N SER A 7 -66.93 5.96 8.07
CA SER A 7 -65.56 5.60 7.76
C SER A 7 -64.80 6.85 7.37
N HIS A 8 -63.81 7.22 8.15
CA HIS A 8 -62.80 8.20 7.71
C HIS A 8 -61.61 7.45 7.15
N LEU A 9 -61.44 7.52 5.82
CA LEU A 9 -60.17 7.28 5.13
C LEU A 9 -59.26 8.46 5.45
N VAL A 10 -58.20 8.22 6.22
CA VAL A 10 -57.08 9.14 6.31
C VAL A 10 -56.08 8.68 5.24
N ALA A 11 -56.03 9.42 4.15
CA ALA A 11 -54.97 9.32 3.17
C ALA A 11 -53.72 9.96 3.77
N GLY A 12 -52.82 9.13 4.29
CA GLY A 12 -51.48 9.56 4.68
C GLY A 12 -50.63 9.84 3.44
N ALA A 13 -50.47 11.12 3.13
CA ALA A 13 -49.43 11.54 2.19
C ALA A 13 -48.07 11.32 2.84
N PHE A 14 -47.36 10.24 2.45
CA PHE A 14 -45.94 10.13 2.68
C PHE A 14 -45.22 11.18 1.81
N ALA A 15 -44.94 12.32 2.41
CA ALA A 15 -43.95 13.23 1.86
C ALA A 15 -42.58 12.54 2.01
N THR A 16 -42.12 11.91 0.96
CA THR A 16 -40.70 11.60 0.78
C THR A 16 -39.96 12.93 0.70
N ALA A 17 -39.46 13.38 1.86
CA ALA A 17 -38.46 14.42 1.90
C ALA A 17 -37.20 13.80 1.28
N LEU A 18 -36.98 14.05 0.00
CA LEU A 18 -35.66 13.96 -0.61
C LEU A 18 -34.81 14.99 0.14
N PHE A 19 -34.02 14.51 1.11
CA PHE A 19 -32.84 15.21 1.54
C PHE A 19 -31.86 15.19 0.38
N ALA A 20 -32.01 16.11 -0.55
CA ALA A 20 -30.90 16.58 -1.34
C ALA A 20 -29.99 17.28 -0.33
N SER A 21 -29.08 16.52 0.32
CA SER A 21 -27.94 17.09 0.98
C SER A 21 -27.14 17.79 -0.11
N SER A 22 -27.33 19.08 -0.24
CA SER A 22 -26.39 19.95 -0.93
C SER A 22 -25.09 19.83 -0.11
N PHE A 23 -24.21 18.94 -0.51
CA PHE A 23 -22.82 19.00 -0.10
C PHE A 23 -22.24 20.29 -0.70
N ALA A 24 -22.41 21.40 -0.02
CA ALA A 24 -21.48 22.49 -0.15
C ALA A 24 -20.12 21.89 0.22
N GLY A 25 -19.16 21.88 -0.68
CA GLY A 25 -17.82 21.39 -0.41
C GLY A 25 -17.36 22.03 0.90
N ALA A 26 -17.01 21.18 1.89
CA ALA A 26 -16.60 21.70 3.16
C ALA A 26 -15.29 22.46 2.95
N GLN A 27 -15.31 23.72 3.27
CA GLN A 27 -14.16 24.60 3.22
C GLN A 27 -13.14 24.13 4.28
N LEU A 28 -11.89 23.91 3.88
CA LEU A 28 -10.82 23.66 4.85
C LEU A 28 -10.60 24.91 5.72
N SER A 29 -10.39 24.72 7.01
CA SER A 29 -10.03 25.85 7.87
C SER A 29 -8.60 26.31 7.58
N VAL A 30 -8.32 27.61 7.75
CA VAL A 30 -6.96 28.14 7.65
C VAL A 30 -5.99 27.40 8.55
N GLU A 31 -6.43 27.01 9.75
CA GLU A 31 -5.64 26.25 10.71
C GLU A 31 -5.24 24.88 10.15
N LYS A 32 -6.16 24.12 9.56
CA LYS A 32 -5.86 22.82 8.93
C LYS A 32 -4.89 22.96 7.77
N VAL A 33 -5.15 23.88 6.86
CA VAL A 33 -4.25 24.12 5.72
C VAL A 33 -2.85 24.48 6.20
N THR A 34 -2.75 25.31 7.24
CA THR A 34 -1.46 25.70 7.82
C THR A 34 -0.76 24.53 8.50
N ALA A 35 -1.51 23.69 9.26
CA ALA A 35 -0.98 22.51 9.91
C ALA A 35 -0.44 21.49 8.91
N THR A 36 -1.21 21.16 7.88
CA THR A 36 -0.77 20.23 6.82
C THR A 36 0.45 20.77 6.07
N ASN A 37 0.44 22.06 5.73
CA ASN A 37 1.62 22.68 5.10
C ASN A 37 2.86 22.53 5.99
N LYS A 38 2.73 22.76 7.29
CA LYS A 38 3.85 22.62 8.24
C LYS A 38 4.39 21.20 8.23
N ILE A 39 3.53 20.18 8.30
CA ILE A 39 3.93 18.77 8.29
C ILE A 39 4.62 18.42 6.98
N LEU A 40 4.01 18.69 5.83
CA LEU A 40 4.59 18.37 4.53
C LEU A 40 5.94 19.08 4.30
N GLN A 41 6.08 20.35 4.70
CA GLN A 41 7.34 21.08 4.61
C GLN A 41 8.40 20.51 5.57
N GLN A 42 7.98 20.01 6.75
CA GLN A 42 8.89 19.35 7.69
C GLN A 42 9.39 18.01 7.15
N MET A 43 8.50 17.19 6.60
CA MET A 43 8.86 15.92 5.93
C MET A 43 9.85 16.20 4.79
N LYS A 44 9.54 17.15 3.90
CA LYS A 44 10.43 17.61 2.82
C LYS A 44 11.79 18.05 3.33
N ALA A 45 11.84 18.83 4.41
CA ALA A 45 13.09 19.29 5.01
C ALA A 45 13.92 18.13 5.58
N THR A 46 13.28 17.13 6.17
CA THR A 46 13.95 15.94 6.71
C THR A 46 14.49 15.05 5.59
N ILE A 47 13.68 14.79 4.57
CA ILE A 47 14.11 14.06 3.36
C ILE A 47 15.33 14.72 2.72
N ASN A 48 15.33 16.05 2.59
CA ASN A 48 16.43 16.78 1.95
C ASN A 48 17.75 16.74 2.72
N LYS A 49 17.75 16.31 3.99
CA LYS A 49 18.98 16.05 4.77
C LYS A 49 19.59 14.68 4.46
N LEU A 50 18.81 13.76 3.92
CA LEU A 50 19.29 12.42 3.56
C LEU A 50 20.21 12.50 2.34
N PRO A 51 21.19 11.59 2.19
CA PRO A 51 21.99 11.48 0.99
C PRO A 51 21.13 11.14 -0.23
N ALA A 52 21.62 11.45 -1.42
CA ALA A 52 20.88 11.23 -2.66
C ALA A 52 20.43 9.76 -2.83
N SER A 53 21.30 8.81 -2.47
CA SER A 53 20.97 7.38 -2.50
C SER A 53 19.76 7.03 -1.61
N HIS A 54 19.72 7.55 -0.39
CA HIS A 54 18.59 7.32 0.52
C HIS A 54 17.32 8.02 0.04
N ARG A 55 17.43 9.22 -0.52
CA ARG A 55 16.26 9.89 -1.11
C ARG A 55 15.66 9.12 -2.27
N GLN A 56 16.50 8.48 -3.09
CA GLN A 56 16.03 7.62 -4.18
C GLN A 56 15.37 6.32 -3.70
N MET A 57 15.75 5.84 -2.50
CA MET A 57 15.11 4.67 -1.87
C MET A 57 13.71 4.99 -1.34
N LEU A 58 13.48 6.22 -0.92
CA LEU A 58 12.19 6.65 -0.40
C LEU A 58 11.16 6.71 -1.51
N ASP A 59 10.10 5.97 -1.34
CA ASP A 59 8.95 5.97 -2.22
C ASP A 59 8.35 7.36 -2.35
N GLY A 60 8.02 7.90 -1.22
CA GLY A 60 7.42 9.21 -1.12
C GLY A 60 8.33 10.38 -1.47
N TYR A 61 9.63 10.19 -1.77
CA TYR A 61 10.52 11.32 -1.99
C TYR A 61 10.00 12.27 -3.07
N ALA A 62 9.71 11.76 -4.23
CA ALA A 62 9.18 12.54 -5.32
C ALA A 62 7.76 13.05 -5.03
N ASN A 63 6.92 12.20 -4.42
CA ASN A 63 5.56 12.55 -4.01
C ASN A 63 5.54 13.56 -2.88
N ILE A 64 6.20 13.30 -1.76
CA ILE A 64 6.17 14.21 -0.60
C ILE A 64 6.69 15.60 -0.99
N ASN A 65 7.78 15.69 -1.76
CA ASN A 65 8.28 16.97 -2.25
C ASN A 65 7.27 17.67 -3.15
N HIS A 66 6.66 16.93 -4.07
CA HIS A 66 5.62 17.44 -4.97
C HIS A 66 4.38 17.90 -4.18
N MET A 67 3.85 17.07 -3.30
CA MET A 67 2.73 17.38 -2.42
C MET A 67 3.00 18.64 -1.58
N ALA A 68 4.21 18.74 -1.00
CA ALA A 68 4.59 19.90 -0.20
C ALA A 68 4.63 21.20 -1.03
N ASP A 69 5.13 21.16 -2.26
CA ASP A 69 5.17 22.31 -3.15
C ASP A 69 3.78 22.71 -3.65
N VAL A 70 2.97 21.73 -4.02
CA VAL A 70 1.58 21.94 -4.42
C VAL A 70 0.77 22.52 -3.28
N TRP A 71 0.87 21.94 -2.08
CA TRP A 71 0.16 22.43 -0.91
C TRP A 71 0.59 23.85 -0.50
N GLN A 72 1.87 24.15 -0.54
CA GLN A 72 2.37 25.50 -0.30
C GLN A 72 1.81 26.51 -1.29
N THR A 73 1.65 26.10 -2.55
CA THR A 73 1.21 26.99 -3.63
C THR A 73 -0.30 27.19 -3.64
N TYR A 74 -1.06 26.12 -3.40
CA TYR A 74 -2.51 26.08 -3.63
C TYR A 74 -3.34 25.86 -2.36
N GLY A 75 -2.76 25.35 -1.27
CA GLY A 75 -3.49 24.95 -0.07
C GLY A 75 -4.38 26.04 0.50
N MET A 76 -3.90 27.29 0.54
CA MET A 76 -4.71 28.42 1.03
C MET A 76 -5.94 28.73 0.16
N ARG A 77 -5.96 28.31 -1.10
CA ARG A 77 -7.15 28.46 -1.95
C ARG A 77 -8.31 27.56 -1.50
N LEU A 78 -7.99 26.48 -0.80
CA LEU A 78 -9.00 25.58 -0.24
C LEU A 78 -9.81 26.20 0.89
N THR A 79 -9.35 27.32 1.44
CA THR A 79 -10.07 28.11 2.45
C THR A 79 -11.03 29.14 1.83
N ASP A 80 -10.97 29.36 0.50
CA ASP A 80 -11.82 30.28 -0.21
C ASP A 80 -13.16 29.59 -0.60
N PRO A 81 -14.31 30.04 -0.06
CA PRO A 81 -15.59 29.43 -0.37
C PRO A 81 -15.96 29.49 -1.86
N THR A 82 -15.41 30.44 -2.59
CA THR A 82 -15.65 30.55 -4.04
C THR A 82 -14.83 29.55 -4.84
N PHE A 83 -13.68 29.14 -4.32
CA PHE A 83 -12.84 28.11 -4.91
C PHE A 83 -13.42 26.71 -4.70
N SER A 84 -13.84 26.40 -3.47
CA SER A 84 -14.46 25.11 -3.13
C SER A 84 -15.83 24.86 -3.78
N ALA A 85 -16.60 25.91 -4.06
CA ALA A 85 -17.94 25.78 -4.66
C ALA A 85 -17.92 25.33 -6.14
N ARG A 86 -16.79 25.36 -6.81
CA ARG A 86 -16.66 25.01 -8.23
C ARG A 86 -16.31 23.54 -8.51
N ALA A 87 -16.15 22.72 -7.51
CA ALA A 87 -15.36 21.50 -7.65
C ALA A 87 -16.08 20.17 -7.48
N LYS A 88 -17.41 20.10 -7.55
CA LYS A 88 -18.05 18.80 -7.75
C LYS A 88 -18.07 18.44 -9.23
N ILE A 89 -17.11 17.61 -9.63
CA ILE A 89 -17.20 16.91 -10.88
C ILE A 89 -18.15 15.72 -10.64
N THR A 90 -19.42 15.89 -11.04
CA THR A 90 -20.31 14.74 -11.19
C THR A 90 -19.75 13.87 -12.29
N ARG A 91 -19.22 12.69 -11.94
CA ARG A 91 -18.96 11.66 -12.95
C ARG A 91 -20.28 11.30 -13.61
N SER A 92 -20.31 11.39 -14.91
CA SER A 92 -21.20 10.53 -15.66
C SER A 92 -20.67 9.10 -15.43
N ALA A 93 -21.52 8.26 -14.87
CA ALA A 93 -21.28 6.82 -14.78
C ALA A 93 -21.31 6.20 -16.20
N SER A 94 -20.46 6.67 -17.09
CA SER A 94 -20.35 6.13 -18.44
C SER A 94 -19.27 5.07 -18.46
N ALA A 95 -19.77 3.86 -18.24
CA ALA A 95 -19.39 2.74 -19.04
C ALA A 95 -17.92 2.27 -18.97
N PHE A 96 -17.40 1.97 -17.77
CA PHE A 96 -16.65 0.75 -17.65
C PHE A 96 -17.58 -0.30 -17.06
N SER A 97 -18.12 -1.19 -17.91
CA SER A 97 -18.52 -2.50 -17.39
C SER A 97 -17.24 -3.15 -16.91
N PRO A 98 -17.06 -3.42 -15.60
CA PRO A 98 -15.93 -4.21 -15.16
C PRO A 98 -15.93 -5.49 -15.99
N ALA A 99 -14.76 -5.94 -16.39
CA ALA A 99 -14.61 -7.25 -17.01
C ALA A 99 -15.24 -8.31 -16.10
N THR A 100 -15.69 -9.41 -16.66
CA THR A 100 -16.38 -10.45 -15.90
C THR A 100 -15.48 -10.91 -14.75
N GLY A 101 -15.87 -10.64 -13.51
CA GLY A 101 -15.12 -11.00 -12.31
C GLY A 101 -14.35 -9.87 -11.63
N VAL A 102 -14.25 -8.67 -12.22
CA VAL A 102 -13.65 -7.49 -11.59
C VAL A 102 -14.73 -6.67 -10.89
N VAL A 103 -14.43 -6.17 -9.71
CA VAL A 103 -15.37 -5.43 -8.86
C VAL A 103 -14.74 -4.09 -8.46
N ALA A 104 -15.45 -2.98 -8.68
CA ALA A 104 -15.00 -1.67 -8.23
C ALA A 104 -14.90 -1.59 -6.70
N VAL A 105 -13.78 -1.12 -6.20
CA VAL A 105 -13.48 -0.94 -4.77
C VAL A 105 -13.60 0.54 -4.40
N SER A 106 -12.81 1.42 -5.01
CA SER A 106 -12.94 2.86 -4.80
C SER A 106 -14.14 3.43 -5.58
N ASN A 107 -14.67 4.54 -5.08
CA ASN A 107 -15.77 5.24 -5.73
C ASN A 107 -15.28 6.55 -6.34
N PRO A 108 -14.98 6.57 -7.60
CA PRO A 108 -14.45 7.77 -8.28
C PRO A 108 -15.38 9.00 -8.25
N SER A 109 -16.61 8.86 -7.78
CA SER A 109 -17.51 10.02 -7.57
C SER A 109 -17.18 10.81 -6.31
N THR A 110 -16.36 10.23 -5.41
CA THR A 110 -15.84 10.89 -4.20
C THR A 110 -14.59 11.69 -4.46
N ASP A 111 -13.92 11.49 -5.61
CA ASP A 111 -12.73 12.24 -5.99
C ASP A 111 -12.97 13.75 -5.94
N VAL A 112 -11.96 14.47 -5.45
CA VAL A 112 -12.01 15.92 -5.29
C VAL A 112 -11.22 16.59 -6.42
N ALA A 113 -11.91 17.34 -7.26
CA ALA A 113 -11.30 18.12 -8.34
C ALA A 113 -11.67 19.59 -8.26
N TYR A 114 -10.67 20.44 -8.31
CA TYR A 114 -10.79 21.88 -8.43
C TYR A 114 -10.34 22.30 -9.84
N SER A 115 -10.68 23.49 -10.29
CA SER A 115 -10.43 23.94 -11.67
C SER A 115 -8.98 23.86 -12.13
N SER A 116 -8.02 23.85 -11.20
CA SER A 116 -6.57 23.79 -11.46
C SER A 116 -5.80 22.89 -10.51
N PHE A 117 -6.53 22.04 -9.73
CA PHE A 117 -5.96 21.29 -8.63
C PHE A 117 -6.93 20.20 -8.21
N GLY A 118 -6.45 19.02 -7.88
CA GLY A 118 -7.33 17.93 -7.45
C GLY A 118 -6.56 16.71 -7.02
N GLY A 119 -7.20 15.84 -6.26
CA GLY A 119 -6.76 14.53 -5.87
C GLY A 119 -7.78 13.48 -6.28
N PHE A 120 -7.39 12.54 -7.10
CA PHE A 120 -8.23 11.47 -7.62
C PHE A 120 -7.44 10.20 -7.94
N THR A 121 -6.25 10.05 -7.35
CA THR A 121 -5.42 8.87 -7.51
C THR A 121 -5.54 8.00 -6.27
N GLN A 122 -5.87 6.73 -6.47
CA GLN A 122 -5.74 5.68 -5.47
C GLN A 122 -4.64 4.73 -5.92
N SER A 123 -3.75 4.34 -4.99
CA SER A 123 -2.59 3.47 -5.27
C SER A 123 -2.16 2.67 -4.05
N GLU A 124 -1.23 1.75 -4.23
CA GLU A 124 -0.66 0.92 -3.16
C GLU A 124 -1.73 0.18 -2.36
N THR A 125 -2.36 -0.79 -3.01
CA THR A 125 -3.48 -1.48 -2.39
C THR A 125 -3.03 -2.51 -1.35
N SER A 126 -3.76 -2.55 -0.24
CA SER A 126 -3.64 -3.59 0.78
C SER A 126 -4.99 -4.22 1.05
N THR A 127 -5.03 -5.54 1.20
CA THR A 127 -6.27 -6.28 1.43
C THR A 127 -6.20 -7.16 2.66
N ALA A 128 -7.32 -7.25 3.40
CA ALA A 128 -7.52 -8.24 4.45
C ALA A 128 -8.88 -8.90 4.30
N ARG A 129 -8.93 -10.23 4.43
CA ARG A 129 -10.15 -11.02 4.38
C ARG A 129 -10.30 -11.87 5.63
N CYS A 130 -11.44 -11.78 6.29
CA CYS A 130 -11.87 -12.67 7.38
C CYS A 130 -13.29 -13.14 7.11
N GLY A 131 -13.41 -14.34 6.53
CA GLY A 131 -14.67 -14.89 6.05
C GLY A 131 -15.29 -14.08 4.92
N ASN A 132 -16.51 -13.57 5.14
CA ASN A 132 -17.20 -12.70 4.18
C ASN A 132 -16.87 -11.22 4.31
N SER A 133 -16.18 -10.84 5.37
CA SER A 133 -15.70 -9.45 5.54
C SER A 133 -14.37 -9.27 4.85
N VAL A 134 -14.30 -8.28 3.96
CA VAL A 134 -13.09 -7.88 3.24
C VAL A 134 -12.93 -6.38 3.38
N VAL A 135 -11.71 -5.94 3.65
CA VAL A 135 -11.33 -4.52 3.63
C VAL A 135 -10.19 -4.35 2.64
N VAL A 136 -10.27 -3.30 1.85
CA VAL A 136 -9.20 -2.83 0.98
C VAL A 136 -8.83 -1.43 1.41
N GLY A 137 -7.54 -1.22 1.70
CA GLY A 137 -6.96 0.08 1.97
C GLY A 137 -6.09 0.52 0.79
N TYR A 138 -5.96 1.81 0.61
CA TYR A 138 -5.17 2.39 -0.48
C TYR A 138 -4.69 3.79 -0.11
N ASN A 139 -3.63 4.26 -0.76
CA ASN A 139 -3.32 5.67 -0.81
C ASN A 139 -4.44 6.38 -1.56
N ASP A 140 -4.90 7.49 -1.05
CA ASP A 140 -6.01 8.24 -1.63
C ASP A 140 -5.72 9.74 -1.59
N SER A 141 -5.34 10.27 -2.72
CA SER A 141 -5.02 11.69 -2.85
C SER A 141 -6.24 12.60 -2.65
N GLY A 142 -7.44 12.10 -2.96
CA GLY A 142 -8.71 12.79 -2.75
C GLY A 142 -9.01 13.01 -1.26
N SER A 143 -8.73 12.00 -0.44
CA SER A 143 -8.96 12.02 1.00
C SER A 143 -8.27 13.17 1.74
N VAL A 144 -7.14 13.66 1.24
CA VAL A 144 -6.44 14.82 1.83
C VAL A 144 -7.28 16.10 1.77
N PHE A 145 -8.13 16.22 0.75
CA PHE A 145 -9.00 17.39 0.54
C PHE A 145 -10.36 17.23 1.17
N GLU A 146 -10.75 16.01 1.52
CA GLU A 146 -11.98 15.77 2.24
C GLU A 146 -11.78 16.20 3.69
N THR A 147 -12.53 17.21 4.12
CA THR A 147 -12.64 17.47 5.55
C THR A 147 -13.33 16.26 6.16
N PRO A 148 -12.87 15.78 7.32
CA PRO A 148 -13.52 14.67 8.00
C PRO A 148 -14.92 15.09 8.46
N TYR A 149 -15.86 15.08 7.53
CA TYR A 149 -17.29 15.30 7.80
C TYR A 149 -17.83 14.23 8.75
N PHE A 150 -17.17 13.08 8.77
CA PHE A 150 -17.50 11.96 9.63
C PHE A 150 -16.90 12.08 11.03
N TYR A 151 -15.88 12.91 11.22
CA TYR A 151 -15.14 13.04 12.45
C TYR A 151 -15.17 14.47 12.98
N SER A 152 -16.29 14.87 13.56
CA SER A 152 -16.53 16.07 14.41
C SER A 152 -15.79 17.39 14.08
N GLY A 153 -15.50 17.70 12.83
CA GLY A 153 -15.06 19.05 12.39
C GLY A 153 -13.67 19.53 12.84
N SER A 154 -13.06 18.91 13.83
CA SER A 154 -11.68 19.11 14.27
C SER A 154 -10.92 17.80 14.03
N GLY A 155 -9.72 17.82 13.52
CA GLY A 155 -8.94 16.61 13.31
C GLY A 155 -7.90 16.81 12.22
N GLY A 156 -6.99 15.85 12.12
CA GLY A 156 -5.94 15.82 11.13
C GLY A 156 -6.42 15.59 9.71
N GLN A 157 -5.51 15.24 8.82
CA GLN A 157 -5.79 14.86 7.44
C GLN A 157 -5.26 13.46 7.13
N SER A 158 -5.84 12.84 6.12
CA SER A 158 -5.51 11.47 5.74
C SER A 158 -5.22 11.41 4.23
N PHE A 159 -4.09 10.81 3.89
CA PHE A 159 -3.76 10.34 2.55
C PHE A 159 -4.12 8.85 2.36
N SER A 160 -4.80 8.25 3.34
CA SER A 160 -5.24 6.85 3.30
C SER A 160 -6.75 6.78 3.21
N GLY A 161 -7.23 5.99 2.26
CA GLY A 161 -8.63 5.65 2.07
C GLY A 161 -8.90 4.16 2.28
N ALA A 162 -10.16 3.78 2.43
CA ALA A 162 -10.54 2.38 2.48
C ALA A 162 -11.96 2.12 1.94
N SER A 163 -12.16 0.85 1.58
CA SER A 163 -13.45 0.29 1.21
C SER A 163 -13.68 -1.03 1.92
N TYR A 164 -14.92 -1.36 2.23
CA TYR A 164 -15.28 -2.64 2.85
C TYR A 164 -16.32 -3.42 2.05
N SER A 165 -16.29 -4.73 2.20
CA SER A 165 -17.28 -5.68 1.69
C SER A 165 -17.77 -6.59 2.82
N THR A 166 -19.05 -6.96 2.78
CA THR A 166 -19.66 -7.94 3.70
C THR A 166 -20.10 -9.23 3.00
N ASN A 167 -19.76 -9.36 1.72
CA ASN A 167 -20.20 -10.47 0.86
C ASN A 167 -19.03 -11.16 0.13
N GLY A 168 -17.86 -11.19 0.78
CA GLY A 168 -16.68 -11.90 0.26
C GLY A 168 -16.00 -11.21 -0.92
N GLY A 169 -16.17 -9.89 -1.06
CA GLY A 169 -15.60 -9.11 -2.15
C GLY A 169 -16.50 -8.98 -3.39
N ALA A 170 -17.75 -9.50 -3.34
CA ALA A 170 -18.66 -9.38 -4.49
C ALA A 170 -19.18 -7.95 -4.72
N SER A 171 -19.08 -7.08 -3.74
CA SER A 171 -19.29 -5.64 -3.85
C SER A 171 -18.62 -4.91 -2.70
N PHE A 172 -18.24 -3.64 -2.92
CA PHE A 172 -17.59 -2.80 -1.93
C PHE A 172 -18.38 -1.52 -1.68
N THR A 173 -18.17 -0.96 -0.50
CA THR A 173 -18.60 0.38 -0.11
C THR A 173 -17.37 1.19 0.24
N ASP A 174 -17.10 2.23 -0.52
CA ASP A 174 -16.05 3.19 -0.25
C ASP A 174 -16.45 4.06 0.95
N ILE A 175 -15.56 4.18 1.93
CA ILE A 175 -15.77 4.99 3.13
C ILE A 175 -14.98 6.30 3.13
N GLY A 176 -14.15 6.52 2.07
CA GLY A 176 -13.23 7.66 2.01
C GLY A 176 -12.08 7.56 3.02
N PRO A 177 -11.67 8.71 3.62
CA PRO A 177 -10.46 8.77 4.45
C PRO A 177 -10.54 7.93 5.72
N ILE A 178 -9.41 7.30 6.06
CA ILE A 178 -9.20 6.71 7.38
C ILE A 178 -9.15 7.84 8.42
N ASN A 179 -9.69 7.58 9.62
CA ASN A 179 -9.76 8.55 10.70
C ASN A 179 -8.36 9.03 11.16
N PRO A 180 -7.98 10.29 10.94
CA PRO A 180 -6.70 10.84 11.37
C PRO A 180 -6.65 11.22 12.86
N GLY A 181 -7.74 11.03 13.60
CA GLY A 181 -7.86 11.44 15.01
C GLY A 181 -8.14 12.94 15.20
N PRO A 182 -8.37 13.36 16.44
CA PRO A 182 -8.87 14.71 16.76
C PRO A 182 -7.83 15.82 16.69
N ASN A 183 -6.53 15.49 16.66
CA ASN A 183 -5.48 16.50 16.63
C ASN A 183 -5.33 17.07 15.20
N THR A 184 -5.45 18.38 15.07
CA THR A 184 -5.32 19.09 13.78
C THR A 184 -3.94 18.90 13.13
N PHE A 185 -2.91 18.61 13.92
CA PHE A 185 -1.55 18.34 13.44
C PHE A 185 -1.27 16.86 13.17
N ASN A 186 -2.28 16.03 13.05
CA ASN A 186 -2.14 14.65 12.59
C ASN A 186 -2.20 14.61 11.06
N PHE A 187 -1.32 13.79 10.48
CA PHE A 187 -1.33 13.47 9.05
C PHE A 187 -1.09 11.97 8.87
N LEU A 188 -2.06 11.27 8.28
CA LEU A 188 -1.89 9.91 7.84
C LEU A 188 -1.29 9.92 6.43
N GLY A 189 -0.09 9.36 6.30
CA GLY A 189 0.77 9.53 5.13
C GLY A 189 0.63 8.45 4.05
N GLY A 190 -0.30 7.51 4.20
CA GLY A 190 -0.43 6.41 3.25
C GLY A 190 0.35 5.16 3.63
N ASP A 191 0.74 4.37 2.65
CA ASP A 191 1.42 3.07 2.76
C ASP A 191 0.60 2.07 3.59
N PRO A 192 -0.60 1.70 3.14
CA PRO A 192 -1.50 0.87 3.91
C PRO A 192 -1.00 -0.57 4.08
N GLY A 193 -1.11 -1.09 5.30
CA GLY A 193 -0.96 -2.51 5.60
C GLY A 193 -2.17 -3.02 6.38
N LEU A 194 -2.95 -3.93 5.80
CA LEU A 194 -4.19 -4.42 6.39
C LEU A 194 -4.08 -5.82 6.95
N ASN A 195 -4.73 -6.04 8.08
CA ASN A 195 -4.93 -7.36 8.68
C ASN A 195 -6.29 -7.43 9.38
N CYS A 196 -6.79 -8.64 9.61
CA CYS A 196 -7.98 -8.86 10.42
C CYS A 196 -7.76 -9.96 11.46
N ALA A 197 -8.36 -9.81 12.65
CA ALA A 197 -8.38 -10.83 13.69
C ALA A 197 -9.62 -11.72 13.61
N ASP A 198 -10.72 -11.17 13.13
CA ASP A 198 -12.00 -11.82 12.88
C ASP A 198 -12.84 -10.96 11.91
N ALA A 199 -14.07 -11.40 11.59
CA ALA A 199 -14.94 -10.74 10.63
C ALA A 199 -15.34 -9.29 10.99
N ASN A 200 -15.14 -8.87 12.23
CA ASN A 200 -15.45 -7.51 12.70
C ASN A 200 -14.18 -6.69 12.97
N THR A 201 -13.10 -7.33 13.39
CA THR A 201 -11.90 -6.65 13.88
C THR A 201 -10.83 -6.58 12.79
N PHE A 202 -10.56 -5.37 12.33
CA PHE A 202 -9.55 -5.07 11.33
C PHE A 202 -8.54 -4.06 11.87
N TYR A 203 -7.30 -4.17 11.39
CA TYR A 203 -6.19 -3.28 11.73
C TYR A 203 -5.61 -2.69 10.45
N PHE A 204 -5.39 -1.38 10.45
CA PHE A 204 -4.83 -0.63 9.34
C PHE A 204 -3.54 0.04 9.82
N SER A 205 -2.39 -0.46 9.39
CA SER A 205 -1.09 0.19 9.61
C SER A 205 -0.78 1.19 8.51
N GLN A 206 -0.15 2.30 8.86
CA GLN A 206 0.18 3.36 7.91
C GLN A 206 1.23 4.33 8.45
N ILE A 207 1.82 5.14 7.59
CA ILE A 207 2.65 6.28 7.96
C ILE A 207 1.79 7.28 8.74
N PHE A 208 2.35 7.82 9.81
CA PHE A 208 1.68 8.78 10.67
C PHE A 208 2.65 9.85 11.13
N ASP A 209 2.46 11.06 10.66
CA ASP A 209 3.23 12.23 11.09
C ASP A 209 2.35 13.13 11.95
N TYR A 210 2.91 13.67 13.03
CA TYR A 210 2.17 14.55 13.92
C TYR A 210 3.07 15.51 14.68
N ASP A 211 2.50 16.62 15.14
CA ASP A 211 3.13 17.47 16.15
C ASP A 211 2.55 17.16 17.54
N ASP A 212 3.43 17.11 18.53
CA ASP A 212 3.00 17.00 19.92
C ASP A 212 2.43 18.35 20.46
N ALA A 213 1.97 18.34 21.71
CA ALA A 213 1.42 19.56 22.35
C ALA A 213 2.43 20.73 22.45
N SER A 214 3.71 20.46 22.28
CA SER A 214 4.79 21.47 22.25
C SER A 214 5.18 21.84 20.82
N LEU A 215 4.44 21.34 19.83
CA LEU A 215 4.69 21.52 18.39
C LEU A 215 6.02 20.93 17.89
N ASN A 216 6.53 19.89 18.57
CA ASN A 216 7.64 19.11 18.08
C ASN A 216 7.13 18.10 17.05
N PRO A 217 7.79 17.96 15.88
CA PRO A 217 7.40 17.02 14.84
C PRO A 217 7.84 15.59 15.20
N TRP A 218 6.94 14.64 14.97
CA TRP A 218 7.16 13.21 15.13
C TRP A 218 6.87 12.48 13.82
N ALA A 219 7.77 11.60 13.44
CA ALA A 219 7.56 10.59 12.42
C ALA A 219 7.17 9.28 13.12
N ALA A 220 6.07 8.69 12.73
CA ALA A 220 5.50 7.53 13.40
C ALA A 220 4.91 6.52 12.41
N ILE A 221 4.68 5.31 12.89
CA ILE A 221 3.76 4.36 12.27
C ILE A 221 2.59 4.18 13.21
N SER A 222 1.37 4.28 12.69
CA SER A 222 0.14 4.09 13.48
C SER A 222 -0.63 2.85 13.07
N ILE A 223 -1.51 2.44 13.99
CA ILE A 223 -2.57 1.47 13.75
C ILE A 223 -3.91 2.15 14.02
N ASN A 224 -4.80 2.13 13.04
CA ASN A 224 -6.22 2.38 13.26
C ASN A 224 -6.93 1.03 13.38
N THR A 225 -7.87 0.91 14.30
CA THR A 225 -8.63 -0.32 14.53
C THR A 225 -10.09 -0.12 14.18
N SER A 226 -10.65 -1.02 13.39
CA SER A 226 -12.09 -1.16 13.19
C SER A 226 -12.61 -2.34 14.00
N THR A 227 -13.83 -2.23 14.56
CA THR A 227 -14.52 -3.30 15.28
C THR A 227 -15.89 -3.63 14.69
N ASP A 228 -16.15 -3.15 13.48
CA ASP A 228 -17.43 -3.30 12.77
C ASP A 228 -17.29 -3.77 11.32
N GLY A 229 -16.17 -4.43 11.02
CA GLY A 229 -15.90 -5.00 9.69
C GLY A 229 -15.39 -3.97 8.68
N GLY A 230 -14.64 -2.97 9.12
CA GLY A 230 -14.04 -1.95 8.29
C GLY A 230 -14.93 -0.76 7.95
N LYS A 231 -16.13 -0.67 8.57
CA LYS A 231 -17.08 0.41 8.29
C LYS A 231 -16.70 1.72 8.95
N THR A 232 -16.16 1.64 10.17
CA THR A 232 -15.64 2.78 10.93
C THR A 232 -14.30 2.45 11.55
N TRP A 233 -13.49 3.49 11.78
CA TRP A 233 -12.13 3.35 12.28
C TRP A 233 -11.92 4.25 13.50
N GLY A 234 -11.32 3.69 14.56
CA GLY A 234 -10.89 4.42 15.75
C GLY A 234 -9.76 5.39 15.45
N ASP A 235 -9.37 6.19 16.45
CA ASP A 235 -8.23 7.10 16.34
C ASP A 235 -6.91 6.34 16.11
N PRO A 236 -5.93 6.94 15.43
CA PRO A 236 -4.62 6.31 15.25
C PRO A 236 -3.90 6.12 16.59
N VAL A 237 -3.40 4.91 16.82
CA VAL A 237 -2.51 4.59 17.94
C VAL A 237 -1.10 4.47 17.38
N ALA A 238 -0.18 5.33 17.82
CA ALA A 238 1.21 5.25 17.39
C ALA A 238 1.84 3.93 17.89
N ALA A 239 2.23 3.06 16.98
CA ALA A 239 2.97 1.84 17.29
C ALA A 239 4.43 2.16 17.62
N VAL A 240 4.98 3.16 16.98
CA VAL A 240 6.31 3.72 17.20
C VAL A 240 6.29 5.20 16.83
N SER A 241 7.09 6.01 17.52
CA SER A 241 7.34 7.41 17.18
C SER A 241 8.81 7.75 17.34
N LYS A 242 9.35 8.52 16.40
CA LYS A 242 10.72 9.04 16.39
C LYS A 242 10.70 10.53 16.08
N SER A 243 11.80 11.23 16.37
CA SER A 243 11.88 12.66 16.04
C SER A 243 11.76 12.89 14.53
N GLY A 244 10.73 13.57 14.08
CA GLY A 244 10.55 13.97 12.67
C GLY A 244 11.60 14.93 12.14
N LEU A 245 12.48 15.47 13.01
CA LEU A 245 13.60 16.30 12.59
C LEU A 245 14.76 15.51 11.96
N THR A 246 14.85 14.21 12.27
CA THR A 246 15.99 13.37 11.90
C THR A 246 15.60 11.98 11.40
N HIS A 247 14.36 11.57 11.59
CA HIS A 247 13.85 10.28 11.14
C HIS A 247 12.72 10.47 10.12
N LEU A 248 12.64 9.55 9.17
CA LEU A 248 11.48 9.30 8.34
C LEU A 248 11.20 7.79 8.43
N LEU A 249 9.96 7.43 8.74
CA LEU A 249 9.50 6.04 8.80
C LEU A 249 8.67 5.75 7.55
N ASP A 250 8.99 4.64 6.87
CA ASP A 250 8.48 4.33 5.54
C ASP A 250 8.13 2.86 5.40
N LYS A 251 7.23 2.52 4.47
CA LYS A 251 6.82 1.16 4.14
C LYS A 251 6.46 0.30 5.36
N PRO A 252 5.48 0.73 6.17
CA PRO A 252 5.00 -0.08 7.28
C PRO A 252 4.32 -1.34 6.77
N TRP A 253 4.59 -2.45 7.44
CA TRP A 253 3.90 -3.71 7.19
C TRP A 253 3.43 -4.31 8.48
N SER A 254 2.20 -4.83 8.53
CA SER A 254 1.68 -5.45 9.74
C SER A 254 1.24 -6.89 9.51
N THR A 255 1.26 -7.68 10.57
CA THR A 255 0.74 -9.05 10.58
C THR A 255 0.25 -9.45 11.96
N ILE A 256 -0.66 -10.40 12.00
CA ILE A 256 -1.24 -10.94 13.23
C ILE A 256 -0.76 -12.37 13.45
N ASP A 257 -0.51 -12.72 14.71
CA ASP A 257 -0.24 -14.08 15.09
C ASP A 257 -1.53 -14.94 15.02
N PRO A 258 -1.59 -15.94 14.14
CA PRO A 258 -2.77 -16.79 14.00
C PRO A 258 -3.07 -17.63 15.24
N SER A 259 -2.08 -17.83 16.13
CA SER A 259 -2.27 -18.53 17.40
C SER A 259 -2.73 -17.62 18.54
N ASN A 260 -2.59 -16.30 18.38
CA ASN A 260 -2.97 -15.29 19.35
C ASN A 260 -3.30 -13.95 18.66
N HIS A 261 -4.54 -13.76 18.26
CA HIS A 261 -5.01 -12.59 17.51
C HIS A 261 -4.81 -11.22 18.20
N LYS A 262 -4.41 -11.21 19.48
CA LYS A 262 -4.00 -9.99 20.20
C LYS A 262 -2.54 -9.65 20.00
N ARG A 263 -1.74 -10.58 19.45
CA ARG A 263 -0.33 -10.33 19.17
C ARG A 263 -0.18 -9.85 17.74
N ILE A 264 0.16 -8.57 17.61
CA ILE A 264 0.32 -7.87 16.33
C ILE A 264 1.77 -7.43 16.21
N PHE A 265 2.34 -7.60 15.01
CA PHE A 265 3.66 -7.11 14.67
C PHE A 265 3.53 -6.02 13.62
N VAL A 266 4.35 -4.98 13.74
CA VAL A 266 4.50 -3.93 12.73
C VAL A 266 5.97 -3.75 12.46
N SER A 267 6.38 -3.86 11.21
CA SER A 267 7.72 -3.51 10.72
C SER A 267 7.67 -2.25 9.88
N TYR A 268 8.80 -1.62 9.71
CA TYR A 268 8.97 -0.41 8.92
C TYR A 268 10.46 -0.20 8.57
N THR A 269 10.71 0.64 7.61
CA THR A 269 12.04 1.17 7.31
C THR A 269 12.25 2.48 8.06
N ASP A 270 13.34 2.58 8.82
CA ASP A 270 13.78 3.82 9.46
C ASP A 270 14.92 4.45 8.68
N PHE A 271 14.70 5.63 8.12
CA PHE A 271 15.72 6.49 7.55
C PHE A 271 16.17 7.50 8.61
N ASP A 272 17.35 7.29 9.16
CA ASP A 272 17.90 8.08 10.28
C ASP A 272 19.08 8.93 9.81
N SER A 273 18.95 10.24 9.90
CA SER A 273 19.97 11.25 9.60
C SER A 273 20.62 11.83 10.86
N SER A 274 20.34 11.28 12.05
CA SER A 274 20.84 11.84 13.32
C SER A 274 22.33 11.62 13.58
N GLY A 275 22.91 10.60 12.97
CA GLY A 275 24.26 10.12 13.28
C GLY A 275 24.39 9.43 14.63
N THR A 276 23.31 9.27 15.40
CA THR A 276 23.34 8.72 16.75
C THR A 276 23.89 7.30 16.80
N LEU A 277 23.49 6.46 15.83
CA LEU A 277 23.86 5.05 15.78
C LEU A 277 25.05 4.76 14.84
N CYS A 278 25.22 5.54 13.78
CA CYS A 278 26.28 5.35 12.79
C CYS A 278 27.47 6.32 12.97
N GLY A 279 27.35 7.28 13.88
CA GLY A 279 28.41 8.24 14.18
C GLY A 279 28.47 9.39 13.16
N VAL A 280 29.66 9.99 13.10
CA VAL A 280 29.96 11.10 12.16
C VAL A 280 31.17 10.73 11.31
N ASP A 281 31.22 11.30 10.11
CA ASP A 281 32.37 11.14 9.20
C ASP A 281 33.59 11.97 9.64
N SER A 282 34.67 11.91 8.88
CA SER A 282 35.91 12.67 9.17
C SER A 282 35.76 14.18 9.11
N PHE A 283 34.65 14.69 8.57
CA PHE A 283 34.31 16.10 8.50
C PHE A 283 33.30 16.54 9.56
N GLY A 284 32.84 15.61 10.41
CA GLY A 284 31.85 15.87 11.47
C GLY A 284 30.39 15.82 11.02
N PHE A 285 30.09 15.36 9.79
CA PHE A 285 28.72 15.16 9.32
C PHE A 285 28.18 13.83 9.81
N ALA A 286 26.89 13.81 10.19
CA ALA A 286 26.21 12.59 10.57
C ALA A 286 26.26 11.54 9.45
N ILE A 287 26.67 10.31 9.79
CA ILE A 287 26.58 9.19 8.87
C ILE A 287 25.14 8.68 8.91
N PRO A 288 24.42 8.70 7.77
CA PRO A 288 23.03 8.27 7.71
C PRO A 288 22.93 6.75 7.92
N ARG A 289 21.74 6.31 8.38
CA ARG A 289 21.40 4.91 8.61
C ARG A 289 20.09 4.58 7.92
N THR A 290 19.98 3.39 7.35
CA THR A 290 18.69 2.76 7.08
C THR A 290 18.58 1.47 7.90
N ALA A 291 17.38 1.19 8.40
CA ALA A 291 17.15 -0.02 9.19
C ALA A 291 15.74 -0.56 8.97
N ILE A 292 15.63 -1.89 8.98
CA ILE A 292 14.35 -2.56 9.17
C ILE A 292 14.18 -2.80 10.66
N GLU A 293 13.14 -2.21 11.20
CA GLU A 293 12.78 -2.32 12.60
C GLU A 293 11.35 -2.86 12.75
N PHE A 294 11.04 -3.41 13.91
CA PHE A 294 9.70 -3.87 14.21
C PHE A 294 9.33 -3.69 15.68
N VAL A 295 8.04 -3.54 15.93
CA VAL A 295 7.42 -3.46 17.25
C VAL A 295 6.33 -4.51 17.40
N VAL A 296 5.97 -4.82 18.64
CA VAL A 296 4.99 -5.86 18.99
C VAL A 296 3.96 -5.29 19.94
N SER A 297 2.69 -5.54 19.65
CA SER A 297 1.58 -5.42 20.58
C SER A 297 1.18 -6.81 21.08
N HIS A 298 0.74 -6.89 22.34
CA HIS A 298 0.19 -8.10 22.97
C HIS A 298 -1.26 -7.94 23.41
N ASP A 299 -1.88 -6.81 23.12
CA ASP A 299 -3.22 -6.43 23.59
C ASP A 299 -4.16 -5.96 22.44
N GLY A 300 -3.83 -6.32 21.20
CA GLY A 300 -4.67 -5.96 20.04
C GLY A 300 -4.42 -4.53 19.54
N GLY A 301 -3.19 -4.06 19.60
CA GLY A 301 -2.79 -2.75 19.06
C GLY A 301 -3.01 -1.57 20.01
N VAL A 302 -3.43 -1.83 21.27
CA VAL A 302 -3.67 -0.77 22.26
C VAL A 302 -2.36 -0.22 22.82
N THR A 303 -1.40 -1.11 23.12
CA THR A 303 -0.05 -0.73 23.56
C THR A 303 1.02 -1.49 22.77
N TRP A 304 2.20 -0.91 22.69
CA TRP A 304 3.31 -1.41 21.87
C TRP A 304 4.61 -1.51 22.67
N SER A 305 5.52 -2.34 22.20
CA SER A 305 6.85 -2.46 22.81
C SER A 305 7.56 -1.10 22.81
N ALA A 306 8.07 -0.68 23.98
CA ALA A 306 8.68 0.64 24.17
C ALA A 306 9.94 0.87 23.32
N THR A 307 10.63 -0.21 22.93
CA THR A 307 11.84 -0.14 22.11
C THR A 307 11.67 -1.01 20.89
N PRO A 308 11.82 -0.47 19.67
CA PRO A 308 11.85 -1.25 18.46
C PRO A 308 12.98 -2.28 18.46
N LYS A 309 12.75 -3.40 17.81
CA LYS A 309 13.78 -4.41 17.54
C LYS A 309 14.33 -4.19 16.13
N VAL A 310 15.63 -4.23 16.00
CA VAL A 310 16.34 -4.04 14.72
C VAL A 310 16.54 -5.40 14.08
N ALA A 311 15.92 -5.66 12.93
CA ALA A 311 16.15 -6.85 12.13
C ALA A 311 17.46 -6.76 11.37
N ILE A 312 17.72 -5.61 10.76
CA ILE A 312 18.95 -5.26 10.05
C ILE A 312 19.14 -3.75 10.08
N GLN A 313 20.38 -3.30 10.01
CA GLN A 313 20.72 -1.89 9.77
C GLN A 313 21.98 -1.78 8.93
N VAL A 314 22.06 -0.72 8.16
CA VAL A 314 23.25 -0.35 7.38
C VAL A 314 23.53 1.15 7.53
N CYS A 315 24.81 1.50 7.53
CA CYS A 315 25.28 2.87 7.65
C CYS A 315 25.89 3.34 6.32
N GLY A 316 25.81 4.64 6.07
CA GLY A 316 26.34 5.26 4.85
C GLY A 316 25.34 5.23 3.70
N ASN A 317 25.83 5.00 2.48
CA ASN A 317 25.02 5.10 1.25
C ASN A 317 24.31 3.79 0.88
N ALA A 318 24.65 2.67 1.53
CA ALA A 318 23.90 1.43 1.34
C ALA A 318 22.51 1.53 1.98
N GLY A 319 21.56 0.74 1.50
CA GLY A 319 20.19 0.78 2.01
C GLY A 319 19.55 -0.59 2.16
N VAL A 320 18.62 -0.65 3.09
CA VAL A 320 17.65 -1.74 3.27
C VAL A 320 16.26 -1.13 3.30
N GLN A 321 15.27 -1.76 2.64
CA GLN A 321 13.91 -1.24 2.61
C GLN A 321 12.88 -2.33 2.31
N GLY A 322 11.58 -1.98 2.42
CA GLY A 322 10.47 -2.79 1.98
C GLY A 322 10.32 -4.06 2.79
N SER A 323 10.15 -3.94 4.11
CA SER A 323 9.96 -5.11 4.96
C SER A 323 8.59 -5.73 4.74
N GLN A 324 8.54 -7.08 4.73
CA GLN A 324 7.30 -7.84 4.81
C GLN A 324 7.33 -8.83 5.96
N LEU A 325 6.14 -9.11 6.48
CA LEU A 325 5.96 -9.93 7.67
C LEU A 325 5.05 -11.13 7.38
N ALA A 326 5.41 -12.28 7.95
CA ALA A 326 4.54 -13.44 8.07
C ALA A 326 4.73 -14.10 9.43
N VAL A 327 3.69 -14.72 9.99
CA VAL A 327 3.78 -15.44 11.27
C VAL A 327 3.31 -16.87 11.05
N SER A 328 4.11 -17.85 11.48
CA SER A 328 3.71 -19.26 11.42
C SER A 328 2.58 -19.59 12.38
N SER A 329 1.91 -20.73 12.16
CA SER A 329 0.90 -21.28 13.08
C SER A 329 1.42 -21.54 14.51
N THR A 330 2.75 -21.60 14.69
CA THR A 330 3.42 -21.73 16.00
C THR A 330 3.87 -20.39 16.58
N GLY A 331 3.56 -19.26 15.94
CA GLY A 331 3.85 -17.92 16.42
C GLY A 331 5.29 -17.43 16.17
N THR A 332 6.03 -18.08 15.26
CA THR A 332 7.32 -17.57 14.78
C THR A 332 7.07 -16.46 13.77
N LEU A 333 7.58 -15.26 14.02
CA LEU A 333 7.57 -14.16 13.05
C LEU A 333 8.72 -14.32 12.06
N TYR A 334 8.43 -14.15 10.78
CA TYR A 334 9.40 -14.00 9.70
C TYR A 334 9.37 -12.56 9.21
N ILE A 335 10.56 -11.96 9.06
CA ILE A 335 10.75 -10.58 8.64
C ILE A 335 11.70 -10.59 7.46
N SER A 336 11.26 -10.09 6.33
CA SER A 336 12.07 -9.98 5.11
C SER A 336 12.32 -8.53 4.71
N TRP A 337 13.30 -8.31 3.85
CA TRP A 337 13.62 -7.00 3.30
C TRP A 337 14.44 -7.11 2.02
N VAL A 338 14.48 -6.04 1.25
CA VAL A 338 15.42 -5.86 0.14
C VAL A 338 16.69 -5.16 0.63
N ASN A 339 17.83 -5.73 0.30
CA ASN A 339 19.13 -5.07 0.43
C ASN A 339 19.49 -4.44 -0.92
N LEU A 340 19.59 -3.12 -0.94
CA LEU A 340 19.78 -2.32 -2.15
C LEU A 340 21.26 -2.10 -2.49
N GLY A 341 22.18 -2.56 -1.60
CA GLY A 341 23.61 -2.40 -1.82
C GLY A 341 24.09 -0.94 -1.73
N SER A 342 25.39 -0.74 -1.97
CA SER A 342 26.02 0.59 -1.88
C SER A 342 26.03 1.36 -3.21
N ASN A 343 25.70 0.69 -4.32
CA ASN A 343 25.69 1.29 -5.66
C ASN A 343 24.30 1.67 -6.16
N PHE A 344 23.30 1.62 -5.29
CA PHE A 344 21.95 2.01 -5.65
C PHE A 344 21.92 3.40 -6.32
N PRO A 345 21.19 3.60 -7.43
CA PRO A 345 20.22 2.68 -8.07
C PRO A 345 20.83 1.57 -8.96
N LEU A 346 22.10 1.61 -9.22
CA LEU A 346 22.79 0.60 -10.03
C LEU A 346 23.17 -0.64 -9.21
N GLY A 347 23.31 -1.76 -9.90
CA GLY A 347 23.79 -3.02 -9.33
C GLY A 347 22.68 -3.94 -8.83
N PRO A 348 23.04 -5.20 -8.59
CA PRO A 348 22.09 -6.20 -8.15
C PRO A 348 21.61 -5.94 -6.72
N ARG A 349 20.36 -6.33 -6.47
CA ARG A 349 19.72 -6.33 -5.16
C ARG A 349 19.68 -7.75 -4.60
N SER A 350 19.38 -7.88 -3.32
CA SER A 350 19.13 -9.19 -2.71
C SER A 350 17.95 -9.14 -1.76
N ILE A 351 17.22 -10.26 -1.67
CA ILE A 351 16.18 -10.45 -0.66
C ILE A 351 16.75 -11.26 0.48
N GLN A 352 16.52 -10.79 1.69
CA GLN A 352 16.94 -11.46 2.93
C GLN A 352 15.75 -11.64 3.87
N ILE A 353 15.85 -12.62 4.77
CA ILE A 353 14.84 -12.94 5.77
C ILE A 353 15.50 -13.32 7.10
N SER A 354 14.87 -12.92 8.19
CA SER A 354 15.16 -13.39 9.56
C SER A 354 13.91 -13.93 10.21
N SER A 355 14.08 -14.84 11.17
CA SER A 355 12.98 -15.31 12.02
C SER A 355 13.14 -14.77 13.44
N TYR A 356 12.00 -14.47 14.09
CA TYR A 356 11.94 -14.03 15.49
C TYR A 356 11.03 -14.95 16.28
N ALA A 357 11.60 -15.65 17.24
CA ALA A 357 10.89 -16.53 18.14
C ALA A 357 11.55 -16.54 19.52
N ASN A 358 10.77 -16.71 20.60
CA ASN A 358 11.26 -16.74 21.98
C ASN A 358 12.18 -15.56 22.31
N SER A 359 11.81 -14.36 21.87
CA SER A 359 12.56 -13.10 22.05
C SER A 359 13.95 -13.09 21.39
N LYS A 360 14.23 -14.00 20.48
CA LYS A 360 15.50 -14.08 19.73
C LYS A 360 15.27 -13.91 18.24
N LEU A 361 16.09 -13.05 17.63
CA LEU A 361 16.18 -12.88 16.19
C LEU A 361 17.27 -13.78 15.63
N SER A 362 16.99 -14.49 14.52
CA SER A 362 17.99 -15.27 13.82
C SER A 362 18.95 -14.37 13.02
N ALA A 363 20.10 -14.90 12.65
CA ALA A 363 20.90 -14.28 11.59
C ALA A 363 20.11 -14.24 10.28
N PRO A 364 20.33 -13.23 9.40
CA PRO A 364 19.72 -13.17 8.08
C PRO A 364 20.08 -14.36 7.21
N VAL A 365 19.10 -14.85 6.45
CA VAL A 365 19.27 -15.86 5.40
C VAL A 365 18.94 -15.19 4.06
N THR A 366 19.74 -15.45 3.03
CA THR A 366 19.50 -14.91 1.69
C THR A 366 18.46 -15.77 0.98
N VAL A 367 17.36 -15.17 0.57
CA VAL A 367 16.32 -15.77 -0.27
C VAL A 367 16.77 -15.74 -1.73
N GLU A 368 17.18 -14.55 -2.21
CA GLU A 368 17.77 -14.34 -3.53
C GLU A 368 18.97 -13.40 -3.41
N SER A 369 20.07 -13.77 -4.04
CA SER A 369 21.37 -13.08 -3.89
C SER A 369 21.63 -12.02 -4.94
N SER A 370 20.93 -12.09 -6.08
CA SER A 370 21.19 -11.20 -7.21
C SER A 370 19.93 -11.03 -8.02
N ILE A 371 19.21 -9.93 -7.80
CA ILE A 371 18.03 -9.51 -8.57
C ILE A 371 18.50 -8.42 -9.53
N GLN A 372 18.26 -8.62 -10.83
CA GLN A 372 18.44 -7.58 -11.82
C GLN A 372 17.17 -6.70 -11.83
N PRO A 373 17.28 -5.41 -11.47
CA PRO A 373 16.13 -4.52 -11.59
C PRO A 373 15.64 -4.44 -13.03
N GLY A 374 14.32 -4.37 -13.20
CA GLY A 374 13.70 -4.13 -14.48
C GLY A 374 13.93 -2.74 -15.05
N GLY A 375 13.54 -2.55 -16.30
CA GLY A 375 13.62 -1.29 -16.98
C GLY A 375 15.03 -0.75 -17.16
N ASP A 376 15.17 0.56 -17.04
CA ASP A 376 16.44 1.25 -16.84
C ASP A 376 16.65 1.53 -15.35
N SER A 377 17.35 0.63 -14.66
CA SER A 377 17.67 0.79 -13.23
C SER A 377 16.43 0.93 -12.32
N TYR A 378 15.36 0.19 -12.58
CA TYR A 378 14.02 0.20 -11.97
C TYR A 378 13.01 1.23 -12.55
N TYR A 379 13.36 2.00 -13.55
CA TYR A 379 12.38 2.80 -14.28
C TYR A 379 11.91 2.02 -15.51
N LEU A 380 10.65 1.64 -15.48
CA LEU A 380 10.00 0.96 -16.60
C LEU A 380 9.61 1.94 -17.70
N GLN A 381 9.26 1.43 -18.87
CA GLN A 381 8.79 2.26 -19.96
C GLN A 381 7.55 3.07 -19.55
N GLY A 382 7.60 4.40 -19.77
CA GLY A 382 6.65 5.36 -19.22
C GLY A 382 7.18 6.10 -18.01
N GLU A 383 8.45 5.86 -17.62
CA GLU A 383 9.19 6.57 -16.58
C GLU A 383 8.64 6.36 -15.15
N PHE A 384 7.74 5.41 -14.94
CA PHE A 384 7.34 5.07 -13.59
C PHE A 384 8.26 3.98 -12.99
N ARG A 385 8.39 4.00 -11.69
CA ARG A 385 9.32 3.12 -11.01
C ARG A 385 8.69 1.78 -10.63
N ASP A 386 9.47 0.72 -10.74
CA ASP A 386 9.23 -0.59 -10.16
C ASP A 386 10.35 -0.88 -9.17
N PHE A 387 10.12 -0.59 -7.89
CA PHE A 387 11.22 -0.39 -6.96
C PHE A 387 11.41 -1.51 -5.95
N LEU A 388 10.35 -1.95 -5.30
CA LEU A 388 10.37 -2.91 -4.20
C LEU A 388 9.51 -4.13 -4.48
N ASP A 389 9.39 -4.51 -5.74
CA ASP A 389 8.54 -5.62 -6.15
C ASP A 389 8.98 -6.94 -5.51
N MET A 390 8.53 -7.15 -4.28
CA MET A 390 8.59 -8.43 -3.59
C MET A 390 7.35 -8.62 -2.73
N SER A 391 6.88 -9.85 -2.66
CA SER A 391 5.78 -10.22 -1.78
C SER A 391 6.04 -11.57 -1.14
N MET A 392 5.62 -11.72 0.13
CA MET A 392 5.83 -12.93 0.93
C MET A 392 4.51 -13.48 1.44
N ALA A 393 4.33 -14.79 1.35
CA ALA A 393 3.22 -15.50 1.97
C ALA A 393 3.71 -16.73 2.75
N ILE A 394 2.93 -17.12 3.76
CA ILE A 394 3.12 -18.37 4.51
C ILE A 394 1.87 -19.23 4.39
N ASP A 395 2.07 -20.53 4.28
CA ASP A 395 0.98 -21.51 4.21
C ASP A 395 0.44 -21.81 5.62
N HIS A 396 -0.85 -21.58 5.82
CA HIS A 396 -1.61 -21.92 7.03
C HIS A 396 -2.70 -22.96 6.76
N SER A 397 -2.61 -23.69 5.64
CA SER A 397 -3.68 -24.59 5.18
C SER A 397 -3.86 -25.83 6.06
N GLY A 398 -2.86 -26.20 6.86
CA GLY A 398 -2.84 -27.49 7.56
C GLY A 398 -2.63 -28.69 6.62
N THR A 399 -2.30 -28.45 5.34
CA THR A 399 -1.98 -29.49 4.35
C THR A 399 -0.53 -29.94 4.46
N ALA A 400 -0.02 -30.69 3.49
CA ALA A 400 1.36 -31.18 3.48
C ALA A 400 2.40 -30.03 3.36
N THR A 401 1.98 -28.85 2.92
CA THR A 401 2.82 -27.65 2.76
C THR A 401 2.66 -26.63 3.90
N ASP A 402 1.90 -26.97 4.95
CA ASP A 402 1.70 -26.08 6.10
C ASP A 402 3.02 -25.57 6.68
N GLY A 403 3.13 -24.27 6.86
CA GLY A 403 4.36 -23.58 7.30
C GLY A 403 5.37 -23.29 6.18
N ALA A 404 5.10 -23.68 4.93
CA ALA A 404 5.92 -23.27 3.79
C ALA A 404 5.89 -21.75 3.59
N LEU A 405 7.05 -21.18 3.30
CA LEU A 405 7.21 -19.77 2.94
C LEU A 405 7.41 -19.64 1.43
N TYR A 406 6.72 -18.68 0.85
CA TYR A 406 6.81 -18.36 -0.57
C TYR A 406 7.18 -16.89 -0.75
N PHE A 407 8.11 -16.64 -1.68
CA PHE A 407 8.54 -15.30 -2.08
C PHE A 407 8.36 -15.13 -3.58
N THR A 408 7.79 -14.01 -4.00
CA THR A 408 7.73 -13.58 -5.40
C THR A 408 8.38 -12.21 -5.58
N TRP A 409 8.97 -11.96 -6.74
CA TRP A 409 9.59 -10.68 -7.11
C TRP A 409 9.67 -10.56 -8.64
N ALA A 410 9.85 -9.33 -9.14
CA ALA A 410 10.20 -9.08 -10.53
C ALA A 410 11.71 -9.14 -10.75
N ASP A 411 12.15 -9.66 -11.91
CA ASP A 411 13.56 -9.86 -12.20
C ASP A 411 13.85 -9.79 -13.71
N GLY A 412 14.66 -8.84 -14.12
CA GLY A 412 15.05 -8.61 -15.50
C GLY A 412 16.23 -9.43 -16.01
N ARG A 413 16.66 -10.48 -15.27
CA ARG A 413 17.87 -11.26 -15.62
C ARG A 413 17.76 -12.05 -16.91
N ASP A 414 16.58 -12.43 -17.31
CA ASP A 414 16.36 -13.34 -18.46
C ASP A 414 16.44 -12.63 -19.80
N LYS A 415 16.12 -11.34 -19.85
CA LYS A 415 16.11 -10.57 -21.10
C LYS A 415 16.61 -9.15 -20.89
N THR A 416 17.74 -8.84 -21.51
CA THR A 416 18.26 -7.47 -21.61
C THR A 416 18.47 -7.07 -23.06
N VAL A 417 18.25 -5.80 -23.38
CA VAL A 417 18.48 -5.22 -24.69
C VAL A 417 19.39 -4.00 -24.53
N PRO A 418 20.51 -3.90 -25.26
CA PRO A 418 21.36 -2.72 -25.19
C PRO A 418 20.59 -1.45 -25.47
N ASP A 419 20.69 -0.47 -24.58
CA ASP A 419 20.14 0.86 -24.73
C ASP A 419 21.20 1.88 -24.31
N PRO A 420 21.81 2.60 -25.25
CA PRO A 420 22.88 3.55 -24.95
C PRO A 420 22.37 4.80 -24.21
N LEU A 421 21.05 5.01 -24.12
CA LEU A 421 20.44 6.13 -23.37
C LEU A 421 20.13 5.73 -21.94
N ALA A 422 20.05 4.44 -21.65
CA ALA A 422 19.78 3.94 -20.30
C ALA A 422 20.98 4.18 -19.37
N ILE A 423 20.69 4.50 -18.10
CA ILE A 423 21.70 4.75 -17.05
C ILE A 423 22.63 3.54 -16.89
N GLN A 424 22.07 2.32 -16.99
CA GLN A 424 22.83 1.07 -16.90
C GLN A 424 23.35 0.57 -18.25
N GLY A 425 23.06 1.25 -19.36
CA GLY A 425 23.47 0.89 -20.72
C GLY A 425 22.63 -0.18 -21.40
N PHE A 426 21.56 -0.64 -20.77
CA PHE A 426 20.60 -1.61 -21.30
C PHE A 426 19.24 -1.44 -20.62
N TYR A 427 18.19 -1.92 -21.27
CA TYR A 427 16.86 -2.12 -20.69
C TYR A 427 16.70 -3.60 -20.34
N ALA A 428 16.22 -3.91 -19.13
CA ALA A 428 15.94 -5.25 -18.67
C ALA A 428 14.44 -5.48 -18.62
N TYR A 429 13.95 -6.57 -19.22
CA TYR A 429 12.53 -6.94 -19.21
C TYR A 429 12.25 -7.90 -18.06
N ASP A 430 11.31 -7.55 -17.21
CA ASP A 430 11.01 -8.31 -16.02
C ASP A 430 10.17 -9.56 -16.28
N ASP A 431 10.51 -10.62 -15.56
CA ASP A 431 9.68 -11.80 -15.35
C ASP A 431 9.35 -11.92 -13.85
N VAL A 432 8.17 -12.44 -13.52
CA VAL A 432 7.79 -12.75 -12.14
C VAL A 432 8.40 -14.09 -11.75
N LEU A 433 9.28 -14.07 -10.75
CA LEU A 433 9.92 -15.25 -10.20
C LEU A 433 9.38 -15.56 -8.79
N LEU A 434 9.49 -16.85 -8.41
CA LEU A 434 9.07 -17.33 -7.10
C LEU A 434 10.09 -18.32 -6.54
N ARG A 435 10.34 -18.25 -5.22
CA ARG A 435 11.04 -19.30 -4.44
C ARG A 435 10.18 -19.75 -3.28
N ALA A 436 10.34 -21.02 -2.92
CA ALA A 436 9.71 -21.62 -1.76
C ALA A 436 10.74 -22.16 -0.77
N SER A 437 10.40 -22.11 0.52
CA SER A 437 11.12 -22.75 1.61
C SER A 437 10.16 -23.63 2.41
N TYR A 438 10.57 -24.87 2.66
CA TYR A 438 9.78 -25.86 3.43
C TYR A 438 10.40 -26.17 4.79
N ASP A 439 11.42 -25.41 5.22
CA ASP A 439 12.19 -25.63 6.46
C ASP A 439 12.23 -24.40 7.38
N GLY A 440 11.23 -23.49 7.22
CA GLY A 440 11.14 -22.27 8.01
C GLY A 440 12.15 -21.21 7.59
N GLY A 441 12.38 -21.04 6.29
CA GLY A 441 13.23 -20.00 5.73
C GLY A 441 14.73 -20.26 5.82
N LYS A 442 15.16 -21.46 6.21
CA LYS A 442 16.58 -21.79 6.35
C LYS A 442 17.25 -22.08 5.02
N THR A 443 16.53 -22.75 4.12
CA THR A 443 16.95 -23.01 2.75
C THR A 443 15.84 -22.70 1.76
N TRP A 444 16.23 -22.34 0.53
CA TRP A 444 15.31 -21.91 -0.52
C TRP A 444 15.53 -22.73 -1.79
N GLY A 445 14.44 -23.15 -2.40
CA GLY A 445 14.45 -23.87 -3.68
C GLY A 445 14.97 -23.02 -4.84
N PHE A 446 15.05 -23.60 -6.02
CA PHE A 446 15.32 -22.84 -7.25
C PHE A 446 14.19 -21.87 -7.54
N ALA A 447 14.53 -20.76 -8.21
CA ALA A 447 13.51 -19.82 -8.67
C ALA A 447 12.67 -20.48 -9.76
N THR A 448 11.34 -20.37 -9.63
CA THR A 448 10.35 -20.79 -10.63
C THR A 448 9.78 -19.54 -11.29
N LYS A 449 9.73 -19.52 -12.61
CA LYS A 449 9.04 -18.47 -13.37
C LYS A 449 7.54 -18.68 -13.24
N VAL A 450 6.82 -17.62 -12.86
CA VAL A 450 5.35 -17.64 -12.66
C VAL A 450 4.62 -17.33 -13.96
N ASN A 451 5.00 -16.23 -14.63
CA ASN A 451 4.40 -15.85 -15.91
C ASN A 451 4.84 -16.80 -17.03
N SER A 452 3.89 -17.18 -17.89
CA SER A 452 4.13 -18.09 -19.02
C SER A 452 4.70 -17.39 -20.26
N ASP A 453 4.69 -16.05 -20.27
CA ASP A 453 5.23 -15.31 -21.40
C ASP A 453 6.70 -15.64 -21.62
N ILE A 454 7.03 -15.94 -22.88
CA ILE A 454 8.40 -16.27 -23.26
C ILE A 454 9.04 -15.03 -23.85
N GLN A 455 9.99 -14.46 -23.12
CA GLN A 455 10.75 -13.31 -23.60
C GLN A 455 11.40 -13.64 -24.95
N SER A 456 11.07 -12.86 -25.97
CA SER A 456 11.62 -13.07 -27.31
C SER A 456 13.14 -12.93 -27.29
N ARG A 457 13.86 -13.85 -27.95
CA ARG A 457 15.32 -13.74 -28.12
C ARG A 457 15.72 -12.61 -29.05
N LEU A 458 14.82 -12.19 -29.94
CA LEU A 458 15.02 -11.13 -30.92
C LEU A 458 13.98 -10.03 -30.69
N GLY A 459 14.42 -8.79 -30.62
CA GLY A 459 13.54 -7.63 -30.42
C GLY A 459 13.26 -7.31 -28.95
N SER A 460 12.19 -6.56 -28.70
CA SER A 460 11.71 -6.19 -27.37
C SER A 460 11.13 -7.38 -26.62
N GLY A 461 11.15 -7.32 -25.29
CA GLY A 461 10.42 -8.20 -24.38
C GLY A 461 9.14 -7.53 -23.87
N HIS A 462 8.57 -8.10 -22.80
CA HIS A 462 7.46 -7.52 -22.05
C HIS A 462 7.79 -7.49 -20.57
N ASP A 463 7.34 -6.47 -19.87
CA ASP A 463 7.53 -6.35 -18.42
C ASP A 463 6.38 -7.01 -17.65
N HIS A 464 6.74 -7.67 -16.55
CA HIS A 464 5.84 -8.31 -15.60
C HIS A 464 6.28 -7.94 -14.19
N TYR A 465 5.51 -7.14 -13.46
CA TYR A 465 5.96 -6.47 -12.24
C TYR A 465 4.85 -6.27 -11.21
N GLN A 466 5.20 -5.74 -10.03
CA GLN A 466 4.35 -5.53 -8.86
C GLN A 466 3.54 -6.79 -8.51
N SER A 467 4.28 -7.84 -8.18
CA SER A 467 3.72 -9.15 -7.88
C SER A 467 3.23 -9.23 -6.43
N GLY A 468 1.97 -9.63 -6.24
CA GLY A 468 1.39 -9.98 -4.94
C GLY A 468 1.16 -11.47 -4.81
N ILE A 469 1.38 -12.07 -3.62
CA ILE A 469 1.23 -13.51 -3.36
C ILE A 469 0.35 -13.79 -2.16
N ALA A 470 -0.45 -14.86 -2.23
CA ALA A 470 -1.16 -15.42 -1.09
C ALA A 470 -1.26 -16.95 -1.18
N VAL A 471 -1.52 -17.58 -0.03
CA VAL A 471 -1.80 -19.01 0.08
C VAL A 471 -3.15 -19.22 0.76
N ASP A 472 -4.03 -20.05 0.20
CA ASP A 472 -5.34 -20.30 0.77
C ASP A 472 -5.42 -21.61 1.58
N LYS A 473 -6.58 -21.87 2.19
CA LYS A 473 -6.81 -23.06 3.01
C LYS A 473 -6.65 -24.40 2.29
N ARG A 474 -6.58 -24.41 0.96
CA ARG A 474 -6.31 -25.62 0.16
C ARG A 474 -4.80 -25.86 0.03
N GLY A 475 -3.95 -24.91 0.47
CA GLY A 475 -2.52 -24.88 0.18
C GLY A 475 -2.24 -24.45 -1.26
N TYR A 476 -3.22 -23.85 -1.94
CA TYR A 476 -3.02 -23.27 -3.27
C TYR A 476 -2.31 -21.95 -3.13
N VAL A 477 -1.37 -21.70 -4.04
CA VAL A 477 -0.59 -20.47 -4.10
C VAL A 477 -1.08 -19.64 -5.27
N ALA A 478 -1.48 -18.41 -5.03
CA ALA A 478 -1.82 -17.46 -6.09
C ALA A 478 -0.81 -16.32 -6.13
N VAL A 479 -0.45 -15.90 -7.33
CA VAL A 479 0.39 -14.73 -7.61
C VAL A 479 -0.31 -13.88 -8.66
N CYS A 480 -0.45 -12.58 -8.41
CA CYS A 480 -0.99 -11.63 -9.39
C CYS A 480 0.05 -10.54 -9.68
N TRP A 481 0.11 -10.05 -10.92
CA TRP A 481 1.09 -9.05 -11.36
C TRP A 481 0.52 -8.15 -12.45
N TYR A 482 1.16 -7.03 -12.73
CA TYR A 482 0.92 -6.25 -13.93
C TYR A 482 1.71 -6.82 -15.10
N ASP A 483 1.08 -6.85 -16.26
CA ASP A 483 1.53 -7.58 -17.43
C ASP A 483 1.39 -6.72 -18.69
N ARG A 484 2.46 -6.60 -19.45
CA ARG A 484 2.54 -5.79 -20.67
C ARG A 484 2.48 -6.61 -21.97
N ARG A 485 2.36 -7.94 -21.90
CA ARG A 485 2.36 -8.82 -23.10
C ARG A 485 1.27 -8.51 -24.12
N ALA A 486 0.20 -7.82 -23.73
CA ALA A 486 -0.88 -7.42 -24.61
C ALA A 486 -0.55 -6.18 -25.46
N ASP A 487 0.55 -5.50 -25.19
CA ASP A 487 0.99 -4.29 -25.89
C ASP A 487 2.39 -4.50 -26.49
N SER A 488 2.47 -4.47 -27.83
CA SER A 488 3.74 -4.63 -28.56
C SER A 488 4.76 -3.53 -28.26
N GLU A 489 4.32 -2.37 -27.78
CA GLU A 489 5.16 -1.26 -27.38
C GLU A 489 5.62 -1.35 -25.92
N ASN A 490 5.22 -2.40 -25.19
CA ASN A 490 5.57 -2.64 -23.80
C ASN A 490 5.21 -1.46 -22.86
N PHE A 491 4.06 -0.81 -23.10
CA PHE A 491 3.64 0.38 -22.35
C PHE A 491 2.34 0.16 -21.56
N ALA A 492 1.27 -0.26 -22.24
CA ALA A 492 -0.01 -0.51 -21.61
C ALA A 492 0.02 -1.80 -20.77
N ILE A 493 -0.68 -1.77 -19.64
CA ILE A 493 -0.68 -2.83 -18.63
C ILE A 493 -2.05 -3.47 -18.48
N ARG A 494 -2.04 -4.73 -18.04
CA ARG A 494 -3.20 -5.49 -17.56
C ARG A 494 -2.84 -6.17 -16.25
N ARG A 495 -3.83 -6.63 -15.50
CA ARG A 495 -3.62 -7.52 -14.38
C ARG A 495 -3.72 -8.98 -14.82
N HIS A 496 -2.73 -9.79 -14.48
CA HIS A 496 -2.71 -11.24 -14.64
C HIS A 496 -2.57 -11.92 -13.30
N CYS A 497 -3.09 -13.14 -13.18
CA CYS A 497 -2.92 -13.97 -12.01
C CYS A 497 -2.58 -15.39 -12.42
N GLY A 498 -1.70 -16.04 -11.67
CA GLY A 498 -1.36 -17.46 -11.75
C GLY A 498 -1.76 -18.18 -10.47
N GLU A 499 -2.39 -19.35 -10.57
CA GLU A 499 -2.72 -20.21 -9.45
C GLU A 499 -1.97 -21.54 -9.56
N SER A 500 -1.42 -22.01 -8.45
CA SER A 500 -0.75 -23.29 -8.32
C SER A 500 -1.41 -24.16 -7.27
N SER A 501 -1.77 -25.38 -7.62
CA SER A 501 -2.29 -26.40 -6.69
C SER A 501 -1.22 -27.45 -6.29
N ASN A 502 0.04 -27.24 -6.68
CA ASN A 502 1.12 -28.20 -6.50
C ASN A 502 2.35 -27.56 -5.84
N ALA A 503 2.14 -26.76 -4.81
CA ALA A 503 3.20 -26.14 -4.01
C ALA A 503 4.12 -25.20 -4.83
N ALA A 504 3.52 -24.40 -5.70
CA ALA A 504 4.19 -23.44 -6.59
C ALA A 504 5.15 -24.08 -7.63
N ALA A 505 5.03 -25.37 -7.91
CA ALA A 505 5.85 -26.04 -8.92
C ALA A 505 5.46 -25.64 -10.35
N THR A 506 4.17 -25.40 -10.60
CA THR A 506 3.64 -24.90 -11.88
C THR A 506 2.43 -24.01 -11.62
N PHE A 507 2.18 -23.06 -12.54
CA PHE A 507 1.08 -22.12 -12.46
C PHE A 507 0.15 -22.25 -13.66
N SER A 508 -1.15 -22.10 -13.40
CA SER A 508 -2.18 -21.90 -14.41
C SER A 508 -2.54 -20.43 -14.43
N GLU A 509 -2.23 -19.73 -15.51
CA GLU A 509 -2.49 -18.29 -15.62
C GLU A 509 -3.91 -17.98 -16.09
N SER A 510 -4.39 -16.84 -15.64
CA SER A 510 -5.61 -16.19 -16.13
C SER A 510 -5.37 -14.70 -16.36
N ASP A 511 -5.81 -14.20 -17.51
CA ASP A 511 -6.04 -12.78 -17.75
C ASP A 511 -7.36 -12.43 -17.04
N ILE A 512 -7.36 -11.45 -16.15
CA ILE A 512 -8.57 -11.02 -15.44
C ILE A 512 -9.49 -10.15 -16.31
N GLY A 513 -9.21 -10.07 -17.61
CA GLY A 513 -10.14 -9.53 -18.61
C GLY A 513 -10.30 -8.01 -18.59
N MET A 514 -9.38 -7.28 -17.99
CA MET A 514 -9.35 -5.81 -18.06
C MET A 514 -8.94 -5.33 -19.45
N ALA A 515 -9.47 -4.18 -19.88
CA ALA A 515 -8.88 -3.48 -21.01
C ALA A 515 -7.47 -3.00 -20.64
N PRO A 516 -6.49 -3.07 -21.55
CA PRO A 516 -5.18 -2.49 -21.28
C PRO A 516 -5.30 -1.00 -21.01
N PHE A 517 -4.55 -0.50 -20.03
CA PHE A 517 -4.49 0.92 -19.72
C PHE A 517 -3.03 1.40 -19.61
N ALA A 518 -2.82 2.69 -19.85
CA ALA A 518 -1.50 3.28 -19.70
C ALA A 518 -1.15 3.38 -18.21
N PRO A 519 0.10 3.12 -17.80
CA PRO A 519 0.57 3.50 -16.49
C PRO A 519 0.37 5.01 -16.33
N THR A 520 0.13 5.42 -15.10
CA THR A 520 -0.40 6.73 -14.80
C THR A 520 0.48 7.88 -15.27
N HIS A 521 -0.06 8.69 -16.16
CA HIS A 521 0.34 10.08 -16.33
C HIS A 521 -0.93 10.91 -16.14
N GLY A 522 -1.39 10.96 -14.90
CA GLY A 522 -2.71 11.45 -14.58
C GLY A 522 -2.84 12.96 -14.60
N ASN A 523 -4.09 13.39 -14.50
CA ASN A 523 -4.45 14.78 -14.29
C ASN A 523 -4.45 15.17 -12.80
N ASP A 524 -4.05 14.26 -11.90
CA ASP A 524 -3.90 14.52 -10.49
C ASP A 524 -2.73 15.47 -10.27
N THR A 525 -3.03 16.66 -9.79
CA THR A 525 -2.01 17.69 -9.57
C THR A 525 -1.35 17.58 -8.20
N PHE A 526 -1.85 16.70 -7.33
CA PHE A 526 -1.31 16.49 -6.01
C PHE A 526 -0.28 15.36 -5.96
N ILE A 527 -0.36 14.41 -6.88
CA ILE A 527 0.55 13.28 -6.99
C ILE A 527 1.56 13.51 -8.12
N ASN A 528 2.78 13.03 -7.93
CA ASN A 528 3.78 13.03 -8.98
C ASN A 528 3.25 12.23 -10.19
N PRO A 529 3.23 12.78 -11.41
CA PRO A 529 2.64 12.12 -12.57
C PRO A 529 3.29 10.79 -12.99
N ILE A 530 4.50 10.49 -12.50
CA ILE A 530 5.18 9.21 -12.75
C ILE A 530 4.99 8.18 -11.61
N TYR A 531 4.13 8.49 -10.62
CA TYR A 531 3.88 7.62 -9.48
C TYR A 531 2.64 6.76 -9.70
N MET A 532 2.80 5.46 -9.59
CA MET A 532 1.74 4.45 -9.66
C MET A 532 1.65 3.62 -8.39
N GLY A 533 2.47 3.89 -7.37
CA GLY A 533 2.62 3.04 -6.21
C GLY A 533 3.72 1.99 -6.40
N ASP A 534 4.04 1.28 -5.32
CA ASP A 534 5.11 0.27 -5.30
C ASP A 534 4.59 -1.15 -5.07
N TYR A 535 3.32 -1.35 -4.71
CA TYR A 535 2.78 -2.69 -4.44
C TYR A 535 1.26 -2.76 -4.56
N ASP A 536 0.76 -3.97 -4.89
CA ASP A 536 -0.63 -4.37 -4.81
C ASP A 536 -0.75 -5.73 -4.13
N GLN A 537 -1.52 -5.78 -3.05
CA GLN A 537 -1.65 -6.99 -2.26
C GLN A 537 -2.69 -7.97 -2.78
N LEU A 538 -2.36 -9.24 -2.59
CA LEU A 538 -3.27 -10.38 -2.68
C LEU A 538 -3.48 -10.95 -1.27
N SER A 539 -4.69 -11.31 -0.92
CA SER A 539 -4.99 -11.96 0.36
C SER A 539 -5.86 -13.20 0.20
N SER A 540 -5.70 -14.14 1.13
CA SER A 540 -6.61 -15.25 1.39
C SER A 540 -7.42 -15.00 2.66
N ASP A 541 -8.36 -15.89 2.98
CA ASP A 541 -9.13 -15.80 4.22
C ASP A 541 -8.26 -16.14 5.43
N PHE A 542 -7.92 -15.13 6.24
CA PHE A 542 -7.13 -15.30 7.47
C PHE A 542 -7.78 -16.27 8.46
N MET A 543 -9.11 -16.31 8.52
CA MET A 543 -9.87 -17.25 9.34
C MET A 543 -9.80 -18.69 8.81
N ASN A 544 -9.24 -18.89 7.63
CA ASN A 544 -9.14 -20.17 6.93
C ASN A 544 -10.51 -20.87 6.76
N SER A 545 -11.60 -20.08 6.75
CA SER A 545 -12.97 -20.56 6.66
C SER A 545 -13.45 -20.72 5.21
N ALA A 546 -12.90 -19.90 4.29
CA ALA A 546 -13.21 -19.92 2.87
C ALA A 546 -11.96 -20.22 2.03
N ALA A 547 -12.14 -20.90 0.90
CA ALA A 547 -11.10 -21.02 -0.13
C ALA A 547 -11.05 -19.77 -1.00
N GLY A 548 -9.99 -19.67 -1.82
CA GLY A 548 -9.83 -18.63 -2.81
C GLY A 548 -9.15 -17.39 -2.26
N PHE A 549 -8.98 -16.42 -3.13
CA PHE A 549 -8.17 -15.24 -2.93
C PHE A 549 -8.96 -13.99 -3.29
N ILE A 550 -8.47 -12.84 -2.85
CA ILE A 550 -8.90 -11.54 -3.34
C ILE A 550 -7.67 -10.67 -3.54
N GLY A 551 -7.49 -10.15 -4.75
CA GLY A 551 -6.46 -9.18 -5.10
C GLY A 551 -7.10 -7.83 -5.33
N ALA A 552 -6.58 -6.79 -4.69
CA ALA A 552 -6.87 -5.43 -5.09
C ALA A 552 -5.73 -4.92 -5.99
N PHE A 553 -6.03 -4.02 -6.89
CA PHE A 553 -5.08 -3.49 -7.86
C PHE A 553 -5.58 -2.16 -8.43
N GLU A 554 -4.65 -1.42 -8.99
CA GLU A 554 -4.96 -0.18 -9.67
C GLU A 554 -5.51 -0.43 -11.06
N ASN A 555 -6.51 0.36 -11.44
CA ASN A 555 -7.09 0.37 -12.77
C ASN A 555 -7.34 1.79 -13.23
N GLN A 556 -7.14 2.06 -14.50
CA GLN A 556 -7.36 3.40 -15.03
C GLN A 556 -8.85 3.70 -15.22
N THR A 557 -9.27 4.83 -14.69
CA THR A 557 -10.61 5.36 -14.95
C THR A 557 -10.69 6.20 -16.21
N SER A 558 -11.90 6.66 -16.56
CA SER A 558 -12.15 7.57 -17.67
C SER A 558 -11.40 8.91 -17.60
N ARG A 559 -10.76 9.23 -16.46
CA ARG A 559 -9.95 10.44 -16.25
C ARG A 559 -8.46 10.24 -16.46
N GLY A 560 -8.00 9.00 -16.67
CA GLY A 560 -6.59 8.69 -16.81
C GLY A 560 -5.80 8.63 -15.49
N ASN A 561 -6.48 8.50 -14.36
CA ASN A 561 -5.89 8.30 -13.04
C ASN A 561 -6.28 6.93 -12.49
N PRO A 562 -5.44 6.27 -11.70
CA PRO A 562 -5.79 4.99 -11.11
C PRO A 562 -6.91 5.14 -10.08
N ASP A 563 -7.85 4.24 -10.17
CA ASP A 563 -8.79 3.85 -9.12
C ASP A 563 -8.46 2.43 -8.68
N VAL A 564 -9.08 1.95 -7.62
CA VAL A 564 -8.89 0.59 -7.12
C VAL A 564 -10.06 -0.30 -7.51
N ASP A 565 -9.70 -1.42 -8.12
CA ASP A 565 -10.58 -2.55 -8.39
C ASP A 565 -10.12 -3.79 -7.61
N ALA A 566 -10.99 -4.78 -7.48
CA ALA A 566 -10.65 -6.07 -6.89
C ALA A 566 -11.07 -7.23 -7.79
N HIS A 567 -10.34 -8.34 -7.69
CA HIS A 567 -10.66 -9.60 -8.37
C HIS A 567 -10.75 -10.74 -7.36
N PRO A 568 -11.98 -11.20 -7.00
CA PRO A 568 -12.16 -12.42 -6.24
C PRO A 568 -11.83 -13.65 -7.11
N MET A 569 -10.96 -14.53 -6.60
CA MET A 569 -10.60 -15.82 -7.22
C MET A 569 -11.09 -16.96 -6.31
N ASN A 570 -11.90 -17.87 -6.83
CA ASN A 570 -12.58 -18.93 -6.06
C ASN A 570 -11.98 -20.32 -6.28
#